data_220f03716c4bafad9e5b79889bdfca57
#
_entry.id   220f03716c4bafad9e5b79889bdfca57
#
_cell.length_a   1.000
_cell.length_b   1.000
_cell.length_c   1.000
_cell.angle_alpha   90.00
_cell.angle_beta   90.00
_cell.angle_gamma   90.00
#
_symmetry.space_group_name_H-M   'P 1'
#
loop_
_entity.id
_entity.type
_entity.pdbx_description
1 polymer ?
#
loop_
_entity_poly.entity_id
_entity_poly.type
_entity_poly.pdbx_seq_one_letter_code
_entity_poly.pdbx_strand_id
1 'polypeptide(L)'
;MKQADLEKHFRCGPVEAADENSKWFSGFMKVLFLLVAIYFFWLMTGEAHLVEHLDNWAVLAFCLWRIHRQDDVMCYVTRKGLIVRRQFRSLHEFYDDQFHEERSLIFLPYKDIFVISDNWQEIQLGEAEEGGLAVLPVHLQFLSKRNKQRIIDRIKQAHETDDDESAH
;
A
#
# COMPACT_ATOMS: atom_id res chain seq x y z
N MET A 1 1.93 -11.89 2.59
CA MET A 1 3.23 -12.62 2.35
C MET A 1 4.09 -12.57 3.59
N LYS A 2 4.90 -13.60 3.94
CA LYS A 2 5.83 -13.54 5.09
C LYS A 2 7.06 -12.71 4.72
N GLN A 3 7.66 -12.01 5.70
CA GLN A 3 8.84 -11.16 5.46
C GLN A 3 10.01 -11.91 4.78
N ALA A 4 10.28 -13.15 5.20
CA ALA A 4 11.33 -13.97 4.60
C ALA A 4 11.08 -14.29 3.11
N ASP A 5 9.82 -14.41 2.70
CA ASP A 5 9.45 -14.65 1.30
C ASP A 5 9.66 -13.40 0.44
N LEU A 6 9.38 -12.20 1.02
CA LEU A 6 9.64 -10.90 0.39
C LEU A 6 11.15 -10.69 0.15
N GLU A 7 11.96 -10.93 1.18
CA GLU A 7 13.42 -10.79 1.10
C GLU A 7 14.02 -11.67 0.00
N LYS A 8 13.52 -12.91 -0.11
CA LYS A 8 13.95 -13.87 -1.13
C LYS A 8 13.47 -13.49 -2.53
N HIS A 9 12.21 -13.06 -2.65
CA HIS A 9 11.59 -12.73 -3.94
C HIS A 9 12.23 -11.49 -4.57
N PHE A 10 12.39 -10.41 -3.80
CA PHE A 10 12.90 -9.13 -4.28
C PHE A 10 14.41 -8.95 -4.11
N ARG A 11 15.11 -9.87 -3.43
CA ARG A 11 16.54 -9.76 -3.09
C ARG A 11 16.91 -8.41 -2.45
N CYS A 12 15.95 -7.84 -1.71
CA CYS A 12 16.00 -6.47 -1.17
C CYS A 12 16.82 -6.34 0.12
N GLY A 13 17.37 -7.46 0.63
CA GLY A 13 17.99 -7.50 1.95
C GLY A 13 16.93 -7.58 3.07
N PRO A 14 17.34 -7.45 4.35
CA PRO A 14 16.41 -7.56 5.47
C PRO A 14 15.33 -6.48 5.44
N VAL A 15 14.11 -6.87 5.75
CA VAL A 15 12.98 -5.95 5.96
C VAL A 15 13.16 -5.29 7.34
N GLU A 16 13.37 -3.98 7.35
CA GLU A 16 13.58 -3.20 8.58
C GLU A 16 12.27 -2.73 9.21
N ALA A 17 11.28 -2.44 8.37
CA ALA A 17 9.95 -2.02 8.82
C ALA A 17 8.87 -2.41 7.81
N ALA A 18 7.70 -2.74 8.34
CA ALA A 18 6.47 -2.90 7.58
C ALA A 18 5.53 -1.76 8.00
N ASP A 19 5.26 -0.85 7.08
CA ASP A 19 4.52 0.37 7.38
C ASP A 19 3.06 0.22 6.96
N GLU A 20 2.18 0.25 7.95
CA GLU A 20 0.74 0.23 7.82
C GLU A 20 0.19 1.66 7.74
N ASN A 21 -1.06 1.78 7.34
CA ASN A 21 -1.79 3.05 7.45
C ASN A 21 -1.77 3.58 8.89
N SER A 22 -1.92 4.91 9.05
CA SER A 22 -1.96 5.47 10.39
C SER A 22 -3.10 4.83 11.20
N LYS A 23 -2.86 4.50 12.46
CA LYS A 23 -3.85 3.85 13.35
C LYS A 23 -5.15 4.64 13.45
N TRP A 24 -5.06 5.97 13.38
CA TRP A 24 -6.24 6.83 13.39
C TRP A 24 -7.08 6.64 12.12
N PHE A 25 -6.45 6.64 10.95
CA PHE A 25 -7.13 6.44 9.66
C PHE A 25 -7.74 5.03 9.57
N SER A 26 -6.96 4.01 9.94
CA SER A 26 -7.43 2.62 9.98
C SER A 26 -8.63 2.47 10.94
N GLY A 27 -8.54 3.04 12.15
CA GLY A 27 -9.64 3.04 13.12
C GLY A 27 -10.89 3.75 12.61
N PHE A 28 -10.74 4.93 12.02
CA PHE A 28 -11.86 5.66 11.43
C PHE A 28 -12.56 4.86 10.33
N MET A 29 -11.81 4.27 9.41
CA MET A 29 -12.36 3.46 8.31
C MET A 29 -13.06 2.19 8.83
N LYS A 30 -12.51 1.52 9.85
CA LYS A 30 -13.18 0.38 10.51
C LYS A 30 -14.53 0.77 11.09
N VAL A 31 -14.60 1.90 11.81
CA VAL A 31 -15.86 2.39 12.37
C VAL A 31 -16.85 2.73 11.27
N LEU A 32 -16.41 3.40 10.19
CA LEU A 32 -17.26 3.73 9.06
C LEU A 32 -17.86 2.48 8.41
N PHE A 33 -17.02 1.48 8.08
CA PHE A 33 -17.51 0.23 7.49
C PHE A 33 -18.41 -0.56 8.45
N LEU A 34 -18.13 -0.51 9.76
CA LEU A 34 -18.99 -1.14 10.77
C LEU A 34 -20.38 -0.48 10.81
N LEU A 35 -20.46 0.85 10.78
CA LEU A 35 -21.73 1.56 10.75
C LEU A 35 -22.54 1.24 9.49
N VAL A 36 -21.89 1.17 8.33
CA VAL A 36 -22.52 0.76 7.08
C VAL A 36 -23.01 -0.69 7.18
N ALA A 37 -22.19 -1.60 7.72
CA ALA A 37 -22.60 -3.00 7.92
C ALA A 37 -23.81 -3.13 8.85
N ILE A 38 -23.84 -2.38 9.97
CA ILE A 38 -24.98 -2.36 10.90
C ILE A 38 -26.24 -1.84 10.21
N TYR A 39 -26.13 -0.76 9.42
CA TYR A 39 -27.25 -0.19 8.68
C TYR A 39 -27.84 -1.20 7.69
N PHE A 40 -27.01 -1.86 6.87
CA PHE A 40 -27.49 -2.88 5.95
C PHE A 40 -28.04 -4.11 6.65
N PHE A 41 -27.45 -4.53 7.76
CA PHE A 41 -27.99 -5.62 8.59
C PHE A 41 -29.36 -5.27 9.15
N TRP A 42 -29.55 -4.03 9.63
CA TRP A 42 -30.84 -3.55 10.13
C TRP A 42 -31.90 -3.51 9.03
N LEU A 43 -31.57 -3.05 7.82
CA LEU A 43 -32.47 -3.10 6.67
C LEU A 43 -32.95 -4.53 6.37
N MET A 44 -32.05 -5.51 6.45
CA MET A 44 -32.35 -6.90 6.16
C MET A 44 -33.25 -7.57 7.23
N THR A 45 -33.13 -7.17 8.50
CA THR A 45 -33.96 -7.74 9.59
C THR A 45 -35.37 -7.19 9.62
N GLY A 46 -35.63 -6.04 8.99
CA GLY A 46 -36.94 -5.41 8.91
C GLY A 46 -37.90 -5.98 7.86
N GLU A 47 -37.43 -6.79 6.92
CA GLU A 47 -38.19 -7.27 5.77
C GLU A 47 -38.31 -8.80 5.75
N ALA A 48 -39.51 -9.31 5.42
CA ALA A 48 -39.85 -10.73 5.50
C ALA A 48 -39.18 -11.62 4.42
N HIS A 49 -38.50 -11.06 3.41
CA HIS A 49 -37.96 -11.77 2.27
C HIS A 49 -36.43 -11.65 2.18
N LEU A 50 -35.72 -12.38 3.04
CA LEU A 50 -34.24 -12.44 3.11
C LEU A 50 -33.55 -12.77 1.77
N VAL A 51 -34.23 -13.47 0.86
CA VAL A 51 -33.62 -13.96 -0.40
C VAL A 51 -33.65 -12.91 -1.51
N GLU A 52 -34.53 -11.91 -1.43
CA GLU A 52 -34.70 -10.89 -2.46
C GLU A 52 -33.63 -9.77 -2.39
N HIS A 53 -32.79 -9.78 -1.33
CA HIS A 53 -31.80 -8.73 -1.05
C HIS A 53 -30.35 -9.26 -1.15
N LEU A 54 -30.03 -10.01 -2.20
CA LEU A 54 -28.68 -10.52 -2.47
C LEU A 54 -27.64 -9.39 -2.56
N ASP A 55 -28.05 -8.21 -3.04
CA ASP A 55 -27.25 -6.99 -3.10
C ASP A 55 -26.85 -6.48 -1.71
N ASN A 56 -27.77 -6.49 -0.75
CA ASN A 56 -27.50 -6.10 0.64
C ASN A 56 -26.53 -7.07 1.34
N TRP A 57 -26.64 -8.37 1.08
CA TRP A 57 -25.70 -9.38 1.55
C TRP A 57 -24.30 -9.16 0.97
N ALA A 58 -24.20 -8.81 -0.31
CA ALA A 58 -22.93 -8.51 -0.96
C ALA A 58 -22.25 -7.28 -0.33
N VAL A 59 -23.03 -6.22 -0.05
CA VAL A 59 -22.51 -5.01 0.63
C VAL A 59 -22.05 -5.35 2.06
N LEU A 60 -22.82 -6.13 2.81
CA LEU A 60 -22.46 -6.55 4.17
C LEU A 60 -21.15 -7.36 4.15
N ALA A 61 -21.07 -8.37 3.28
CA ALA A 61 -19.85 -9.17 3.10
C ALA A 61 -18.64 -8.32 2.72
N PHE A 62 -18.82 -7.37 1.79
CA PHE A 62 -17.77 -6.43 1.41
C PHE A 62 -17.31 -5.55 2.58
N CYS A 63 -18.24 -5.00 3.38
CA CYS A 63 -17.89 -4.21 4.55
C CYS A 63 -17.09 -5.02 5.58
N LEU A 64 -17.52 -6.24 5.90
CA LEU A 64 -16.83 -7.11 6.84
C LEU A 64 -15.43 -7.49 6.33
N TRP A 65 -15.31 -7.80 5.05
CA TRP A 65 -14.02 -8.08 4.41
C TRP A 65 -13.09 -6.85 4.44
N ARG A 66 -13.61 -5.64 4.15
CA ARG A 66 -12.84 -4.39 4.23
C ARG A 66 -12.35 -4.09 5.64
N ILE A 67 -13.18 -4.34 6.67
CA ILE A 67 -12.77 -4.20 8.08
C ILE A 67 -11.58 -5.12 8.38
N HIS A 68 -11.63 -6.36 7.92
CA HIS A 68 -10.55 -7.34 8.12
C HIS A 68 -9.24 -6.92 7.43
N ARG A 69 -9.34 -6.35 6.22
CA ARG A 69 -8.16 -5.96 5.42
C ARG A 69 -7.65 -4.52 5.67
N GLN A 70 -8.21 -3.81 6.62
CA GLN A 70 -7.84 -2.42 6.86
C GLN A 70 -6.42 -2.25 7.44
N ASP A 71 -5.85 -3.29 8.04
CA ASP A 71 -4.51 -3.29 8.63
C ASP A 71 -3.45 -3.84 7.65
N ASP A 72 -3.75 -3.90 6.35
CA ASP A 72 -2.78 -4.33 5.35
C ASP A 72 -1.57 -3.39 5.30
N VAL A 73 -0.40 -3.98 5.16
CA VAL A 73 0.85 -3.24 5.02
C VAL A 73 0.86 -2.51 3.68
N MET A 74 1.14 -1.21 3.69
CA MET A 74 1.18 -0.36 2.50
C MET A 74 2.56 -0.34 1.85
N CYS A 75 3.61 -0.42 2.66
CA CYS A 75 4.96 -0.51 2.17
C CYS A 75 5.88 -1.23 3.15
N TYR A 76 6.95 -1.80 2.62
CA TYR A 76 8.04 -2.37 3.41
C TYR A 76 9.31 -1.57 3.17
N VAL A 77 9.91 -1.08 4.25
CA VAL A 77 11.21 -0.43 4.24
C VAL A 77 12.27 -1.50 4.40
N THR A 78 13.14 -1.64 3.40
CA THR A 78 14.22 -2.62 3.43
C THR A 78 15.57 -1.91 3.44
N ARG A 79 16.64 -2.65 3.61
CA ARG A 79 17.98 -2.07 3.60
C ARG A 79 18.37 -1.46 2.25
N LYS A 80 17.88 -2.03 1.12
CA LYS A 80 18.30 -1.64 -0.23
C LYS A 80 17.27 -0.78 -0.96
N GLY A 81 16.04 -0.69 -0.47
CA GLY A 81 14.98 0.01 -1.18
C GLY A 81 13.64 -0.10 -0.48
N LEU A 82 12.63 0.37 -1.15
CA LEU A 82 11.24 0.41 -0.72
C LEU A 82 10.42 -0.60 -1.52
N ILE A 83 9.65 -1.47 -0.86
CA ILE A 83 8.65 -2.28 -1.53
C ILE A 83 7.31 -1.58 -1.31
N VAL A 84 6.67 -1.17 -2.39
CA VAL A 84 5.39 -0.46 -2.36
C VAL A 84 4.31 -1.28 -3.05
N ARG A 85 3.08 -1.11 -2.60
CA ARG A 85 1.91 -1.65 -3.27
C ARG A 85 1.52 -0.70 -4.40
N ARG A 86 1.45 -1.24 -5.62
CA ARG A 86 1.02 -0.50 -6.81
C ARG A 86 -0.46 -0.13 -6.69
N GLN A 87 -0.81 1.06 -7.14
CA GLN A 87 -2.21 1.44 -7.31
C GLN A 87 -2.81 0.67 -8.50
N PHE A 88 -3.91 -0.03 -8.28
CA PHE A 88 -4.62 -0.72 -9.36
C PHE A 88 -5.43 0.29 -10.21
N ARG A 89 -5.42 0.07 -11.53
CA ARG A 89 -6.13 0.90 -12.51
C ARG A 89 -7.25 0.12 -13.22
N SER A 90 -7.30 -1.20 -13.03
CA SER A 90 -8.27 -2.09 -13.66
C SER A 90 -8.84 -3.08 -12.65
N LEU A 91 -9.99 -3.69 -12.98
CA LEU A 91 -10.60 -4.75 -12.17
C LEU A 91 -9.68 -5.98 -12.07
N HIS A 92 -8.88 -6.26 -13.10
CA HIS A 92 -7.93 -7.36 -13.09
C HIS A 92 -6.78 -7.11 -12.10
N GLU A 93 -6.20 -5.91 -12.11
CA GLU A 93 -5.17 -5.50 -11.14
C GLU A 93 -5.72 -5.48 -9.72
N PHE A 94 -6.99 -5.06 -9.54
CA PHE A 94 -7.67 -5.16 -8.24
C PHE A 94 -7.80 -6.62 -7.79
N TYR A 95 -8.17 -7.54 -8.68
CA TYR A 95 -8.22 -8.98 -8.36
C TYR A 95 -6.85 -9.51 -7.96
N ASP A 96 -5.80 -9.19 -8.71
CA ASP A 96 -4.42 -9.57 -8.39
C ASP A 96 -3.98 -9.03 -7.02
N ASP A 97 -4.32 -7.78 -6.70
CA ASP A 97 -4.01 -7.19 -5.39
C ASP A 97 -4.71 -7.94 -4.23
N GLN A 98 -5.91 -8.47 -4.47
CA GLN A 98 -6.66 -9.16 -3.43
C GLN A 98 -6.25 -10.62 -3.23
N PHE A 99 -5.89 -11.31 -4.29
CA PHE A 99 -5.68 -12.77 -4.31
C PHE A 99 -4.22 -13.18 -4.59
N HIS A 100 -3.43 -12.29 -5.17
CA HIS A 100 -2.03 -12.49 -5.55
C HIS A 100 -1.17 -11.32 -5.10
N GLU A 101 -1.04 -11.13 -3.79
CA GLU A 101 -0.34 -9.98 -3.17
C GLU A 101 1.06 -9.71 -3.77
N GLU A 102 1.78 -10.76 -4.14
CA GLU A 102 3.12 -10.67 -4.74
C GLU A 102 3.16 -9.93 -6.08
N ARG A 103 2.06 -9.96 -6.86
CA ARG A 103 1.98 -9.29 -8.17
C ARG A 103 1.69 -7.79 -8.06
N SER A 104 1.14 -7.37 -6.94
CA SER A 104 0.84 -5.98 -6.68
C SER A 104 1.98 -5.22 -6.01
N LEU A 105 3.01 -5.93 -5.54
CA LEU A 105 4.18 -5.35 -4.89
C LEU A 105 5.28 -5.05 -5.90
N ILE A 106 5.90 -3.88 -5.76
CA ILE A 106 7.02 -3.43 -6.60
C ILE A 106 8.18 -3.05 -5.68
N PHE A 107 9.38 -3.54 -5.99
CA PHE A 107 10.60 -3.14 -5.31
C PHE A 107 11.23 -1.95 -6.03
N LEU A 108 11.52 -0.90 -5.28
CA LEU A 108 12.14 0.33 -5.74
C LEU A 108 13.46 0.53 -4.98
N PRO A 109 14.62 0.37 -5.60
CA PRO A 109 15.90 0.74 -5.00
C PRO A 109 15.88 2.22 -4.62
N TYR A 110 16.44 2.59 -3.46
CA TYR A 110 16.45 3.99 -3.03
C TYR A 110 17.14 4.93 -4.02
N LYS A 111 18.20 4.47 -4.67
CA LYS A 111 18.94 5.23 -5.67
C LYS A 111 18.09 5.60 -6.90
N ASP A 112 17.08 4.80 -7.21
CA ASP A 112 16.21 5.03 -8.36
C ASP A 112 15.04 5.97 -8.03
N ILE A 113 14.81 6.26 -6.73
CA ILE A 113 13.75 7.17 -6.27
C ILE A 113 14.28 8.60 -6.32
N PHE A 114 13.78 9.39 -7.28
CA PHE A 114 14.20 10.78 -7.43
C PHE A 114 13.40 11.71 -6.51
N VAL A 115 12.06 11.64 -6.56
CA VAL A 115 11.17 12.47 -5.73
C VAL A 115 9.92 11.69 -5.36
N ILE A 116 9.46 11.85 -4.13
CA ILE A 116 8.11 11.47 -3.71
C ILE A 116 7.25 12.74 -3.72
N SER A 117 6.09 12.70 -4.36
CA SER A 117 5.17 13.83 -4.42
C SER A 117 4.70 14.26 -3.01
N ASP A 118 4.40 15.55 -2.82
CA ASP A 118 3.96 16.11 -1.53
C ASP A 118 2.70 15.43 -0.97
N ASN A 119 1.82 14.97 -1.86
CA ASN A 119 0.60 14.24 -1.51
C ASN A 119 0.85 12.74 -1.22
N TRP A 120 2.06 12.20 -1.45
CA TRP A 120 2.42 10.79 -1.25
C TRP A 120 1.59 9.81 -2.10
N GLN A 121 1.18 10.23 -3.27
CA GLN A 121 0.43 9.41 -4.23
C GLN A 121 1.26 8.99 -5.44
N GLU A 122 2.43 9.58 -5.62
CA GLU A 122 3.30 9.33 -6.76
C GLU A 122 4.76 9.29 -6.32
N ILE A 123 5.52 8.36 -6.91
CA ILE A 123 6.97 8.27 -6.82
C ILE A 123 7.53 8.50 -8.21
N GLN A 124 8.39 9.51 -8.34
CA GLN A 124 9.15 9.76 -9.56
C GLN A 124 10.45 8.98 -9.48
N LEU A 125 10.68 8.15 -10.49
CA LEU A 125 11.89 7.34 -10.62
C LEU A 125 12.87 8.06 -11.54
N GLY A 126 14.17 8.04 -11.18
CA GLY A 126 15.23 8.56 -12.02
C GLY A 126 15.38 7.73 -13.29
N GLU A 127 15.87 8.38 -14.35
CA GLU A 127 16.12 7.94 -15.70
C GLU A 127 15.53 6.58 -16.14
N ALA A 128 14.42 6.65 -16.85
CA ALA A 128 14.16 5.64 -17.87
C ALA A 128 15.22 5.82 -18.98
N GLU A 129 15.75 4.74 -19.53
CA GLU A 129 16.83 4.71 -20.57
C GLU A 129 16.57 5.62 -21.80
N GLU A 130 15.42 6.28 -21.89
CA GLU A 130 14.98 7.21 -22.95
C GLU A 130 14.74 8.66 -22.48
N GLY A 131 15.26 9.06 -21.31
CA GLY A 131 15.23 10.47 -20.87
C GLY A 131 13.89 10.99 -20.31
N GLY A 132 12.97 10.11 -19.94
CA GLY A 132 11.70 10.45 -19.28
C GLY A 132 11.66 10.00 -17.82
N LEU A 133 11.19 10.87 -16.92
CA LEU A 133 10.88 10.48 -15.55
C LEU A 133 9.69 9.51 -15.54
N ALA A 134 9.91 8.29 -15.07
CA ALA A 134 8.82 7.34 -14.86
C ALA A 134 8.07 7.70 -13.57
N VAL A 135 6.74 7.86 -13.64
CA VAL A 135 5.89 8.15 -12.48
C VAL A 135 5.13 6.90 -12.08
N LEU A 136 5.36 6.44 -10.86
CA LEU A 136 4.67 5.29 -10.27
C LEU A 136 3.57 5.78 -9.32
N PRO A 137 2.30 5.50 -9.59
CA PRO A 137 1.21 5.81 -8.65
C PRO A 137 1.22 4.84 -7.47
N VAL A 138 1.16 5.39 -6.25
CA VAL A 138 1.21 4.65 -4.97
C VAL A 138 0.17 5.18 -3.98
N HIS A 139 -0.09 4.43 -2.92
CA HIS A 139 -1.02 4.81 -1.85
C HIS A 139 -0.29 4.97 -0.51
N LEU A 140 0.56 5.99 -0.41
CA LEU A 140 1.33 6.26 0.82
C LEU A 140 0.81 7.47 1.61
N GLN A 141 -0.26 8.13 1.15
CA GLN A 141 -0.79 9.36 1.75
C GLN A 141 -1.23 9.19 3.21
N PHE A 142 -1.71 8.00 3.58
CA PHE A 142 -2.23 7.71 4.92
C PHE A 142 -1.20 7.15 5.89
N LEU A 143 0.07 7.05 5.49
CA LEU A 143 1.14 6.70 6.40
C LEU A 143 1.30 7.75 7.50
N SER A 144 1.75 7.31 8.68
CA SER A 144 2.05 8.22 9.78
C SER A 144 3.21 9.17 9.41
N LYS A 145 3.24 10.36 10.01
CA LYS A 145 4.34 11.33 9.81
C LYS A 145 5.72 10.71 10.10
N ARG A 146 5.81 9.86 11.14
CA ARG A 146 7.04 9.16 11.52
C ARG A 146 7.51 8.20 10.42
N ASN A 147 6.59 7.45 9.80
CA ASN A 147 6.91 6.50 8.75
C ASN A 147 7.34 7.24 7.49
N LYS A 148 6.64 8.32 7.13
CA LYS A 148 7.03 9.20 6.02
C LYS A 148 8.43 9.75 6.19
N GLN A 149 8.75 10.28 7.38
CA GLN A 149 10.09 10.80 7.68
C GLN A 149 11.17 9.72 7.57
N ARG A 150 10.91 8.51 8.06
CA ARG A 150 11.83 7.38 7.93
C ARG A 150 12.17 7.07 6.46
N ILE A 151 11.16 7.05 5.59
CA ILE A 151 11.35 6.81 4.15
C ILE A 151 12.23 7.90 3.53
N ILE A 152 11.94 9.17 3.84
CA ILE A 152 12.73 10.31 3.35
C ILE A 152 14.18 10.21 3.81
N ASP A 153 14.40 9.91 5.08
CA ASP A 153 15.75 9.82 5.66
C ASP A 153 16.55 8.68 5.00
N ARG A 154 15.91 7.54 4.69
CA ARG A 154 16.55 6.44 3.97
C ARG A 154 16.91 6.77 2.53
N ILE A 155 16.04 7.49 1.82
CA ILE A 155 16.31 7.94 0.45
C ILE A 155 17.50 8.90 0.47
N LYS A 156 17.52 9.89 1.35
CA LYS A 156 18.62 10.84 1.48
C LYS A 156 19.94 10.14 1.79
N GLN A 157 19.95 9.22 2.75
CA GLN A 157 21.13 8.44 3.10
C GLN A 157 21.68 7.63 1.92
N ALA A 158 20.80 7.07 1.10
CA ALA A 158 21.23 6.29 -0.07
C ALA A 158 21.89 7.19 -1.14
N HIS A 159 21.33 8.38 -1.40
CA HIS A 159 21.90 9.33 -2.36
C HIS A 159 23.25 9.89 -1.89
N GLU A 160 23.39 10.22 -0.60
CA GLU A 160 24.66 10.68 -0.02
C GLU A 160 25.79 9.63 -0.17
N THR A 161 25.43 8.33 -0.01
CA THR A 161 26.41 7.25 -0.15
C THR A 161 26.86 7.04 -1.61
N ASP A 162 25.95 7.18 -2.58
CA ASP A 162 26.27 7.07 -4.01
C ASP A 162 27.17 8.24 -4.49
N ASP A 163 26.97 9.45 -3.97
CA ASP A 163 27.79 10.62 -4.30
C ASP A 163 29.24 10.42 -3.81
N ASP A 164 29.44 9.81 -2.66
CA ASP A 164 30.78 9.52 -2.10
C ASP A 164 31.49 8.39 -2.88
N GLU A 165 30.80 7.38 -3.39
CA GLU A 165 31.39 6.31 -4.23
C GLU A 165 31.74 6.81 -5.64
N SER A 166 31.02 7.78 -6.17
CA SER A 166 31.31 8.36 -7.50
C SER A 166 32.45 9.37 -7.52
N ALA A 167 32.91 9.83 -6.33
CA ALA A 167 33.98 10.80 -6.16
C ALA A 167 35.38 10.17 -5.99
N HIS A 168 35.48 8.83 -6.00
CA HIS A 168 36.74 8.06 -5.93
C HIS A 168 36.98 7.25 -7.20
#